data_04045cee4d0c2d31db9ea04cbb7b8b55
#
_entry.id   04045cee4d0c2d31db9ea04cbb7b8b55
#
_cell.length_a   1.000
_cell.length_b   1.000
_cell.length_c   1.000
_cell.angle_alpha   90.00
_cell.angle_beta   90.00
_cell.angle_gamma   90.00
#
_symmetry.space_group_name_H-M   'P 1'
#
loop_
_entity.id
_entity.type
_entity.pdbx_description
1 polymer ?
#
loop_
_entity_poly.entity_id
_entity_poly.type
_entity_poly.pdbx_seq_one_letter_code
_entity_poly.pdbx_strand_id
1 'polypeptide(L)'
;MVTVKDDEGKEVKFDVSEAKIEGADAIGEGDEVEVAYAGELSADTTKAKSVDIVTSAAAEAAEEAAAEEDAIVTGTIEKADDNTLTLTTDEGTYTFNTKIAQKVSKDGIKSGVQADVTYYGDLEDETDKPVATKIVTEDAMDSEDAKINTLSGKVAEVGADYVVIDTADPENTLFTFLGKEGMFDKLKVGDTATVIYEGTLTNKTITAIGVK
;
A
#
# COMPACT_ATOMS: atom_id res chain seq x y z
N MET A 1 -6.24 21.30 -20.36
CA MET A 1 -7.57 20.90 -20.90
C MET A 1 -8.10 19.77 -20.03
N VAL A 2 -9.31 19.91 -19.52
CA VAL A 2 -9.99 18.90 -18.71
C VAL A 2 -11.37 18.65 -19.34
N THR A 3 -11.81 17.40 -19.37
CA THR A 3 -13.17 17.03 -19.77
C THR A 3 -13.94 16.64 -18.51
N VAL A 4 -15.02 17.30 -18.23
CA VAL A 4 -15.91 17.07 -17.09
C VAL A 4 -17.23 16.50 -17.58
N LYS A 5 -17.76 15.50 -16.91
CA LYS A 5 -19.14 15.03 -17.09
C LYS A 5 -20.04 15.76 -16.12
N ASP A 6 -21.10 16.38 -16.63
CA ASP A 6 -22.13 16.99 -15.77
C ASP A 6 -23.09 15.93 -15.21
N ASP A 7 -24.00 16.33 -14.32
CA ASP A 7 -24.99 15.46 -13.67
C ASP A 7 -25.92 14.75 -14.66
N GLU A 8 -26.02 15.24 -15.89
CA GLU A 8 -26.80 14.63 -16.99
C GLU A 8 -25.95 13.66 -17.84
N GLY A 9 -24.62 13.51 -17.50
CA GLY A 9 -23.67 12.66 -18.21
C GLY A 9 -23.13 13.27 -19.49
N LYS A 10 -23.35 14.56 -19.73
CA LYS A 10 -22.85 15.29 -20.90
C LYS A 10 -21.41 15.73 -20.67
N GLU A 11 -20.56 15.47 -21.64
CA GLU A 11 -19.15 15.89 -21.59
C GLU A 11 -18.98 17.37 -21.98
N VAL A 12 -18.31 18.11 -21.11
CA VAL A 12 -17.95 19.51 -21.30
C VAL A 12 -16.45 19.66 -21.19
N LYS A 13 -15.84 20.39 -22.15
CA LYS A 13 -14.38 20.60 -22.16
C LYS A 13 -14.05 21.99 -21.63
N PHE A 14 -13.12 22.01 -20.68
CA PHE A 14 -12.61 23.24 -20.09
C PHE A 14 -11.11 23.44 -20.38
N ASP A 15 -10.75 24.67 -20.77
CA ASP A 15 -9.37 25.12 -20.75
C ASP A 15 -9.05 25.65 -19.35
N VAL A 16 -8.22 24.90 -18.64
CA VAL A 16 -7.83 25.19 -17.25
C VAL A 16 -6.41 25.76 -17.15
N SER A 17 -5.78 26.12 -18.26
CA SER A 17 -4.39 26.57 -18.30
C SER A 17 -4.14 27.85 -17.49
N GLU A 18 -5.15 28.70 -17.29
CA GLU A 18 -5.10 29.94 -16.48
C GLU A 18 -6.04 29.88 -15.27
N ALA A 19 -6.67 28.71 -15.01
CA ALA A 19 -7.59 28.54 -13.91
C ALA A 19 -6.84 28.38 -12.57
N LYS A 20 -7.42 28.94 -11.50
CA LYS A 20 -6.97 28.65 -10.15
C LYS A 20 -7.50 27.27 -9.76
N ILE A 21 -6.61 26.35 -9.37
CA ILE A 21 -6.99 25.04 -8.84
C ILE A 21 -6.98 25.12 -7.33
N GLU A 22 -8.06 24.66 -6.69
CA GLU A 22 -8.25 24.62 -5.24
C GLU A 22 -8.66 23.19 -4.83
N GLY A 23 -8.40 22.80 -3.59
CA GLY A 23 -8.78 21.50 -3.03
C GLY A 23 -7.73 20.39 -3.19
N ALA A 24 -6.90 20.41 -4.23
CA ALA A 24 -5.74 19.51 -4.40
C ALA A 24 -4.66 20.15 -5.27
N ASP A 25 -3.47 19.53 -5.33
CA ASP A 25 -2.33 20.03 -6.10
C ASP A 25 -2.51 19.89 -7.63
N ALA A 26 -3.32 18.94 -8.08
CA ALA A 26 -3.61 18.69 -9.49
C ALA A 26 -5.00 18.04 -9.66
N ILE A 27 -5.61 18.24 -10.83
CA ILE A 27 -6.87 17.59 -11.21
C ILE A 27 -6.55 16.17 -11.72
N GLY A 28 -7.14 15.17 -11.07
CA GLY A 28 -7.03 13.75 -11.42
C GLY A 28 -8.22 13.23 -12.23
N GLU A 29 -8.08 12.05 -12.81
CA GLU A 29 -9.20 11.33 -13.43
C GLU A 29 -10.09 10.75 -12.31
N GLY A 30 -11.39 11.02 -12.39
CA GLY A 30 -12.37 10.57 -11.41
C GLY A 30 -12.67 11.59 -10.32
N ASP A 31 -11.92 12.71 -10.24
CA ASP A 31 -12.21 13.77 -9.28
C ASP A 31 -13.59 14.40 -9.54
N GLU A 32 -14.33 14.66 -8.46
CA GLU A 32 -15.51 15.50 -8.50
C GLU A 32 -15.08 16.97 -8.35
N VAL A 33 -15.50 17.81 -9.32
CA VAL A 33 -15.00 19.18 -9.40
C VAL A 33 -16.15 20.20 -9.62
N GLU A 34 -16.05 21.35 -8.95
CA GLU A 34 -16.84 22.54 -9.29
C GLU A 34 -16.00 23.47 -10.19
N VAL A 35 -16.50 23.75 -11.40
CA VAL A 35 -15.81 24.61 -12.36
C VAL A 35 -16.52 25.97 -12.47
N ALA A 36 -15.84 27.03 -12.03
CA ALA A 36 -16.30 28.39 -12.27
C ALA A 36 -15.79 28.90 -13.64
N TYR A 37 -16.71 29.38 -14.47
CA TYR A 37 -16.42 29.91 -15.80
C TYR A 37 -17.18 31.20 -16.09
N ALA A 38 -16.89 31.85 -17.20
CA ALA A 38 -17.62 33.07 -17.62
C ALA A 38 -18.27 32.85 -18.96
N GLY A 39 -19.54 33.35 -19.07
CA GLY A 39 -20.31 33.23 -20.29
C GLY A 39 -21.17 31.96 -20.36
N GLU A 40 -21.50 31.52 -21.56
CA GLU A 40 -22.26 30.30 -21.81
C GLU A 40 -21.32 29.13 -22.07
N LEU A 41 -21.73 27.91 -21.69
CA LEU A 41 -21.01 26.70 -22.02
C LEU A 41 -20.90 26.52 -23.53
N SER A 42 -19.66 26.46 -24.03
CA SER A 42 -19.42 26.26 -25.45
C SER A 42 -19.44 24.75 -25.79
N ALA A 43 -19.90 24.42 -26.99
CA ALA A 43 -19.83 23.05 -27.50
C ALA A 43 -18.38 22.59 -27.77
N ASP A 44 -17.44 23.55 -27.95
CA ASP A 44 -16.04 23.23 -28.25
C ASP A 44 -15.18 23.23 -26.97
N THR A 45 -14.98 24.41 -26.37
CA THR A 45 -14.14 24.56 -25.17
C THR A 45 -14.53 25.85 -24.44
N THR A 46 -14.70 25.76 -23.14
CA THR A 46 -15.00 26.90 -22.25
C THR A 46 -13.76 27.20 -21.38
N LYS A 47 -13.41 28.48 -21.21
CA LYS A 47 -12.33 28.87 -20.29
C LYS A 47 -12.82 28.81 -18.85
N ALA A 48 -12.15 28.01 -18.04
CA ALA A 48 -12.36 27.99 -16.59
C ALA A 48 -11.64 29.18 -15.94
N LYS A 49 -12.24 29.72 -14.89
CA LYS A 49 -11.63 30.72 -13.97
C LYS A 49 -11.02 30.05 -12.77
N SER A 50 -11.73 29.10 -12.18
CA SER A 50 -11.26 28.25 -11.11
C SER A 50 -11.85 26.85 -11.24
N VAL A 51 -11.15 25.89 -10.70
CA VAL A 51 -11.59 24.53 -10.50
C VAL A 51 -11.37 24.22 -9.02
N ASP A 52 -12.47 23.93 -8.33
CA ASP A 52 -12.43 23.47 -6.95
C ASP A 52 -12.66 21.96 -6.93
N ILE A 53 -11.70 21.20 -6.42
CA ILE A 53 -11.81 19.76 -6.30
C ILE A 53 -12.57 19.46 -5.01
N VAL A 54 -13.83 19.08 -5.18
CA VAL A 54 -14.77 18.79 -4.07
C VAL A 54 -14.42 17.43 -3.46
N THR A 55 -14.17 16.44 -4.32
CA THR A 55 -13.77 15.10 -3.91
C THR A 55 -12.62 14.64 -4.81
N SER A 56 -11.48 14.28 -4.23
CA SER A 56 -10.36 13.74 -4.98
C SER A 56 -10.46 12.22 -5.01
N ALA A 57 -10.63 11.65 -6.19
CA ALA A 57 -10.64 10.19 -6.37
C ALA A 57 -9.33 9.55 -5.88
N ALA A 58 -8.22 10.26 -6.00
CA ALA A 58 -6.93 9.80 -5.47
C ALA A 58 -6.89 9.82 -3.94
N ALA A 59 -7.54 10.83 -3.30
CA ALA A 59 -7.64 10.91 -1.85
C ALA A 59 -8.61 9.85 -1.31
N GLU A 60 -9.76 9.64 -1.95
CA GLU A 60 -10.71 8.57 -1.58
C GLU A 60 -10.07 7.19 -1.71
N ALA A 61 -9.39 6.92 -2.84
CA ALA A 61 -8.67 5.65 -3.03
C ALA A 61 -7.55 5.46 -2.00
N ALA A 62 -6.88 6.54 -1.58
CA ALA A 62 -5.86 6.48 -0.53
C ALA A 62 -6.48 6.24 0.86
N GLU A 63 -7.68 6.81 1.13
CA GLU A 63 -8.41 6.61 2.37
C GLU A 63 -9.01 5.19 2.44
N GLU A 64 -9.60 4.68 1.35
CA GLU A 64 -10.03 3.28 1.25
C GLU A 64 -8.87 2.32 1.42
N ALA A 65 -7.75 2.58 0.75
CA ALA A 65 -6.55 1.76 0.86
C ALA A 65 -5.93 1.81 2.27
N ALA A 66 -6.00 2.95 2.97
CA ALA A 66 -5.56 3.07 4.36
C ALA A 66 -6.50 2.37 5.35
N ALA A 67 -7.76 2.16 4.97
CA ALA A 67 -8.76 1.43 5.74
C ALA A 67 -8.71 -0.09 5.50
N GLU A 68 -8.06 -0.56 4.44
CA GLU A 68 -7.82 -1.99 4.23
C GLU A 68 -6.77 -2.47 5.23
N GLU A 69 -7.21 -3.28 6.19
CA GLU A 69 -6.30 -4.03 7.05
C GLU A 69 -5.94 -5.35 6.38
N ASP A 70 -4.67 -5.75 6.45
CA ASP A 70 -4.24 -7.09 6.03
C ASP A 70 -5.03 -8.13 6.83
N ALA A 71 -5.45 -9.20 6.17
CA ALA A 71 -6.14 -10.29 6.83
C ALA A 71 -5.20 -11.02 7.80
N ILE A 72 -5.74 -11.46 8.94
CA ILE A 72 -5.00 -12.24 9.94
C ILE A 72 -5.66 -13.58 10.12
N VAL A 73 -4.87 -14.63 10.14
CA VAL A 73 -5.30 -15.98 10.45
C VAL A 73 -4.44 -16.57 11.56
N THR A 74 -5.09 -17.19 12.55
CA THR A 74 -4.44 -17.84 13.68
C THR A 74 -4.50 -19.36 13.52
N GLY A 75 -3.41 -20.04 13.76
CA GLY A 75 -3.37 -21.50 13.68
C GLY A 75 -2.09 -22.10 14.23
N THR A 76 -1.97 -23.42 14.10
CA THR A 76 -0.78 -24.17 14.49
C THR A 76 0.11 -24.41 13.28
N ILE A 77 1.38 -24.07 13.40
CA ILE A 77 2.37 -24.32 12.36
C ILE A 77 2.56 -25.82 12.18
N GLU A 78 2.19 -26.34 11.00
CA GLU A 78 2.46 -27.73 10.64
C GLU A 78 3.89 -27.89 10.12
N LYS A 79 4.28 -26.98 9.21
CA LYS A 79 5.60 -26.97 8.59
C LYS A 79 6.04 -25.55 8.30
N ALA A 80 7.34 -25.29 8.48
CA ALA A 80 7.99 -24.05 8.07
C ALA A 80 9.32 -24.34 7.39
N ASP A 81 9.59 -23.63 6.32
CA ASP A 81 10.88 -23.57 5.66
C ASP A 81 11.26 -22.10 5.36
N ASP A 82 12.32 -21.86 4.61
CA ASP A 82 12.82 -20.49 4.36
C ASP A 82 11.80 -19.59 3.66
N ASN A 83 10.98 -20.16 2.79
CA ASN A 83 10.09 -19.45 1.88
C ASN A 83 8.60 -19.78 2.03
N THR A 84 8.27 -20.83 2.79
CA THR A 84 6.87 -21.24 2.97
C THR A 84 6.55 -21.57 4.42
N LEU A 85 5.30 -21.35 4.80
CA LEU A 85 4.72 -21.73 6.06
C LEU A 85 3.39 -22.44 5.78
N THR A 86 3.22 -23.62 6.36
CA THR A 86 1.91 -24.32 6.37
C THR A 86 1.31 -24.20 7.76
N LEU A 87 0.10 -23.63 7.83
CA LEU A 87 -0.65 -23.36 9.04
C LEU A 87 -1.94 -24.18 9.04
N THR A 88 -2.20 -24.90 10.10
CA THR A 88 -3.48 -25.60 10.34
C THR A 88 -4.35 -24.76 11.26
N THR A 89 -5.55 -24.44 10.80
CA THR A 89 -6.58 -23.66 11.50
C THR A 89 -7.83 -24.51 11.72
N ASP A 90 -8.85 -23.95 12.36
CA ASP A 90 -10.16 -24.62 12.51
C ASP A 90 -10.90 -24.73 11.17
N GLU A 91 -10.58 -23.89 10.18
CA GLU A 91 -11.23 -23.83 8.88
C GLU A 91 -10.51 -24.68 7.82
N GLY A 92 -9.23 -24.97 8.00
CA GLY A 92 -8.44 -25.74 7.04
C GLY A 92 -6.93 -25.61 7.24
N THR A 93 -6.19 -26.12 6.25
CA THR A 93 -4.73 -26.03 6.23
C THR A 93 -4.31 -25.20 5.02
N TYR A 94 -3.58 -24.12 5.30
CA TYR A 94 -3.16 -23.13 4.32
C TYR A 94 -1.64 -23.06 4.21
N THR A 95 -1.15 -22.82 3.01
CA THR A 95 0.29 -22.66 2.78
C THR A 95 0.59 -21.26 2.24
N PHE A 96 1.41 -20.51 2.95
CA PHE A 96 1.79 -19.13 2.65
C PHE A 96 3.17 -19.06 2.01
N ASN A 97 3.35 -18.11 1.10
CA ASN A 97 4.66 -17.60 0.71
C ASN A 97 5.16 -16.67 1.83
N THR A 98 6.34 -16.92 2.37
CA THR A 98 6.89 -16.18 3.52
C THR A 98 8.18 -15.41 3.22
N LYS A 99 8.50 -15.24 1.94
CA LYS A 99 9.77 -14.59 1.52
C LYS A 99 9.91 -13.17 2.03
N ILE A 100 8.80 -12.41 2.03
CA ILE A 100 8.79 -11.02 2.48
C ILE A 100 8.34 -10.87 3.93
N ALA A 101 7.94 -11.96 4.58
CA ALA A 101 7.34 -11.92 5.89
C ALA A 101 8.32 -11.43 6.97
N GLN A 102 7.88 -10.46 7.75
CA GLN A 102 8.49 -10.17 9.06
C GLN A 102 8.26 -11.38 9.97
N LYS A 103 9.31 -11.99 10.46
CA LYS A 103 9.26 -13.18 11.33
C LYS A 103 9.57 -12.79 12.77
N VAL A 104 8.55 -12.82 13.64
CA VAL A 104 8.64 -12.43 15.05
C VAL A 104 8.43 -13.67 15.93
N SER A 105 9.49 -14.12 16.57
CA SER A 105 9.52 -15.31 17.40
C SER A 105 10.68 -15.25 18.38
N LYS A 106 10.52 -15.75 19.61
CA LYS A 106 11.63 -15.89 20.57
C LYS A 106 12.41 -17.18 20.34
N ASP A 107 11.69 -18.27 20.08
CA ASP A 107 12.27 -19.60 19.96
C ASP A 107 12.35 -20.12 18.52
N GLY A 108 12.05 -19.28 17.54
CA GLY A 108 12.01 -19.61 16.12
C GLY A 108 10.66 -20.17 15.66
N ILE A 109 10.44 -20.12 14.35
CA ILE A 109 9.21 -20.63 13.71
C ILE A 109 9.35 -22.14 13.55
N LYS A 110 8.57 -22.90 14.32
CA LYS A 110 8.69 -24.37 14.39
C LYS A 110 7.31 -25.04 14.32
N SER A 111 7.29 -26.27 13.81
CA SER A 111 6.10 -27.13 13.84
C SER A 111 5.56 -27.31 15.27
N GLY A 112 4.25 -27.27 15.42
CA GLY A 112 3.54 -27.41 16.70
C GLY A 112 3.38 -26.11 17.49
N VAL A 113 3.96 -25.00 17.03
CA VAL A 113 3.80 -23.67 17.67
C VAL A 113 2.58 -22.96 17.08
N GLN A 114 1.81 -22.29 17.93
CA GLN A 114 0.72 -21.42 17.49
C GLN A 114 1.27 -20.07 16.99
N ALA A 115 0.71 -19.57 15.91
CA ALA A 115 1.11 -18.30 15.31
C ALA A 115 -0.06 -17.54 14.69
N ASP A 116 0.05 -16.23 14.68
CA ASP A 116 -0.75 -15.32 13.87
C ASP A 116 0.01 -15.02 12.58
N VAL A 117 -0.67 -15.17 11.47
CA VAL A 117 -0.13 -14.85 10.13
C VAL A 117 -0.96 -13.73 9.53
N THR A 118 -0.33 -12.59 9.34
CA THR A 118 -0.87 -11.47 8.57
C THR A 118 -0.53 -11.70 7.10
N TYR A 119 -1.50 -11.59 6.20
CA TYR A 119 -1.32 -11.96 4.80
C TYR A 119 -2.22 -11.18 3.87
N TYR A 120 -1.92 -11.23 2.58
CA TYR A 120 -2.81 -10.85 1.48
C TYR A 120 -2.89 -11.99 0.44
N GLY A 121 -3.91 -11.92 -0.41
CA GLY A 121 -4.25 -12.99 -1.34
C GLY A 121 -5.38 -13.88 -0.82
N ASP A 122 -5.79 -14.84 -1.63
CA ASP A 122 -6.91 -15.73 -1.34
C ASP A 122 -6.40 -17.04 -0.71
N LEU A 123 -6.94 -17.41 0.46
CA LEU A 123 -6.62 -18.67 1.13
C LEU A 123 -7.11 -19.90 0.38
N GLU A 124 -8.15 -19.75 -0.45
CA GLU A 124 -8.76 -20.83 -1.21
C GLU A 124 -8.10 -21.04 -2.59
N ASP A 125 -7.20 -20.12 -3.01
CA ASP A 125 -6.49 -20.29 -4.28
C ASP A 125 -5.36 -21.32 -4.14
N GLU A 126 -5.57 -22.48 -4.75
CA GLU A 126 -4.57 -23.56 -4.77
C GLU A 126 -3.38 -23.29 -5.70
N THR A 127 -3.53 -22.33 -6.64
CA THR A 127 -2.52 -22.02 -7.66
C THR A 127 -1.59 -20.90 -7.24
N ASP A 128 -2.13 -19.86 -6.58
CA ASP A 128 -1.39 -18.69 -6.14
C ASP A 128 -1.44 -18.59 -4.61
N LYS A 129 -0.35 -18.96 -3.97
CA LYS A 129 -0.30 -19.01 -2.52
C LYS A 129 -0.41 -17.60 -1.94
N PRO A 130 -1.25 -17.41 -0.90
CA PRO A 130 -1.30 -16.16 -0.16
C PRO A 130 0.08 -15.78 0.37
N VAL A 131 0.38 -14.49 0.36
CA VAL A 131 1.67 -13.94 0.78
C VAL A 131 1.57 -13.47 2.22
N ALA A 132 2.34 -14.11 3.10
CA ALA A 132 2.47 -13.64 4.47
C ALA A 132 3.35 -12.37 4.51
N THR A 133 2.83 -11.34 5.17
CA THR A 133 3.55 -10.08 5.42
C THR A 133 4.18 -10.08 6.81
N LYS A 134 3.57 -10.81 7.77
CA LYS A 134 4.06 -10.93 9.14
C LYS A 134 3.65 -12.27 9.74
N ILE A 135 4.54 -12.86 10.51
CA ILE A 135 4.32 -14.07 11.28
C ILE A 135 4.73 -13.80 12.72
N VAL A 136 3.81 -13.96 13.67
CA VAL A 136 4.06 -13.76 15.10
C VAL A 136 3.73 -15.05 15.84
N THR A 137 4.73 -15.68 16.44
CA THR A 137 4.50 -16.87 17.26
C THR A 137 3.96 -16.51 18.65
N GLU A 138 3.22 -17.41 19.27
CA GLU A 138 2.58 -17.20 20.58
C GLU A 138 3.57 -16.66 21.64
N ASP A 139 4.81 -17.14 21.64
CA ASP A 139 5.86 -16.72 22.59
C ASP A 139 6.34 -15.28 22.37
N ALA A 140 6.00 -14.65 21.26
CA ALA A 140 6.45 -13.30 20.88
C ALA A 140 5.33 -12.27 20.72
N MET A 141 4.05 -12.61 20.92
CA MET A 141 2.89 -11.72 20.70
C MET A 141 2.96 -10.40 21.49
N ASP A 142 3.53 -10.40 22.68
CA ASP A 142 3.69 -9.21 23.53
C ASP A 142 4.95 -8.38 23.23
N SER A 143 5.77 -8.79 22.25
CA SER A 143 7.01 -8.08 21.91
C SER A 143 6.75 -6.76 21.18
N GLU A 144 7.71 -5.82 21.27
CA GLU A 144 7.62 -4.56 20.52
C GLU A 144 7.65 -4.81 19.00
N ASP A 145 8.40 -5.83 18.55
CA ASP A 145 8.47 -6.19 17.14
C ASP A 145 7.13 -6.75 16.61
N ALA A 146 6.29 -7.34 17.46
CA ALA A 146 4.94 -7.78 17.09
C ALA A 146 3.99 -6.59 16.80
N LYS A 147 4.25 -5.42 17.42
CA LYS A 147 3.41 -4.22 17.32
C LYS A 147 3.69 -3.35 16.10
N ILE A 148 4.80 -3.59 15.42
CA ILE A 148 5.22 -2.81 14.24
C ILE A 148 5.18 -3.69 12.99
N ASN A 149 4.96 -3.07 11.83
CA ASN A 149 5.13 -3.72 10.53
C ASN A 149 6.46 -3.30 9.92
N THR A 150 7.21 -4.26 9.39
CA THR A 150 8.49 -3.98 8.75
C THR A 150 8.63 -4.73 7.44
N LEU A 151 9.28 -4.09 6.46
CA LEU A 151 9.71 -4.74 5.22
C LEU A 151 11.20 -4.51 5.02
N SER A 152 11.92 -5.58 4.74
CA SER A 152 13.36 -5.55 4.48
C SER A 152 13.64 -5.90 3.03
N GLY A 153 14.60 -5.19 2.44
CA GLY A 153 15.05 -5.45 1.08
C GLY A 153 16.19 -4.55 0.67
N LYS A 154 16.49 -4.53 -0.63
CA LYS A 154 17.48 -3.62 -1.20
C LYS A 154 16.82 -2.32 -1.62
N VAL A 155 17.48 -1.22 -1.39
CA VAL A 155 17.06 0.09 -1.90
C VAL A 155 17.22 0.09 -3.42
N ALA A 156 16.12 0.10 -4.15
CA ALA A 156 16.09 0.19 -5.62
C ALA A 156 16.11 1.64 -6.08
N GLU A 157 15.43 2.52 -5.35
CA GLU A 157 15.37 3.96 -5.61
C GLU A 157 15.20 4.72 -4.29
N VAL A 158 15.72 5.94 -4.20
CA VAL A 158 15.54 6.83 -3.05
C VAL A 158 15.35 8.27 -3.52
N GLY A 159 14.34 8.94 -2.98
CA GLY A 159 14.04 10.35 -3.18
C GLY A 159 14.07 11.13 -1.86
N ALA A 160 13.68 12.40 -1.90
CA ALA A 160 13.66 13.25 -0.71
C ALA A 160 12.64 12.79 0.34
N ASP A 161 11.53 12.23 -0.11
CA ASP A 161 10.36 11.84 0.68
C ASP A 161 9.87 10.40 0.40
N TYR A 162 10.60 9.63 -0.41
CA TYR A 162 10.25 8.24 -0.71
C TYR A 162 11.46 7.32 -0.82
N VAL A 163 11.20 6.03 -0.65
CA VAL A 163 12.14 4.95 -0.94
C VAL A 163 11.42 3.79 -1.62
N VAL A 164 12.07 3.17 -2.60
CA VAL A 164 11.61 1.92 -3.23
C VAL A 164 12.46 0.78 -2.74
N ILE A 165 11.83 -0.24 -2.17
CA ILE A 165 12.47 -1.44 -1.65
C ILE A 165 12.22 -2.61 -2.60
N ASP A 166 13.31 -3.25 -3.05
CA ASP A 166 13.31 -4.50 -3.81
C ASP A 166 13.49 -5.67 -2.85
N THR A 167 12.47 -6.50 -2.72
CA THR A 167 12.50 -7.70 -1.88
C THR A 167 13.10 -8.91 -2.57
N ALA A 168 13.39 -8.80 -3.88
CA ALA A 168 13.82 -9.90 -4.74
C ALA A 168 12.82 -11.08 -4.80
N ASP A 169 11.56 -10.84 -4.48
CA ASP A 169 10.48 -11.80 -4.71
C ASP A 169 10.06 -11.75 -6.18
N PRO A 170 10.03 -12.86 -6.92
CA PRO A 170 9.70 -12.87 -8.34
C PRO A 170 8.30 -12.34 -8.67
N GLU A 171 7.35 -12.38 -7.75
CA GLU A 171 5.94 -12.03 -8.00
C GLU A 171 5.64 -10.57 -7.70
N ASN A 172 6.23 -10.01 -6.65
CA ASN A 172 6.04 -8.60 -6.30
C ASN A 172 7.28 -8.08 -5.57
N THR A 173 8.22 -7.54 -6.33
CA THR A 173 9.56 -7.24 -5.83
C THR A 173 9.73 -5.82 -5.32
N LEU A 174 8.95 -4.87 -5.83
CA LEU A 174 9.15 -3.45 -5.57
C LEU A 174 8.00 -2.85 -4.74
N PHE A 175 8.35 -2.28 -3.59
CA PHE A 175 7.42 -1.57 -2.72
C PHE A 175 7.87 -0.14 -2.53
N THR A 176 6.94 0.82 -2.76
CA THR A 176 7.20 2.24 -2.60
C THR A 176 6.68 2.72 -1.25
N PHE A 177 7.56 3.31 -0.47
CA PHE A 177 7.26 3.89 0.83
C PHE A 177 7.41 5.40 0.77
N LEU A 178 6.38 6.13 1.18
CA LEU A 178 6.40 7.56 1.38
C LEU A 178 6.72 7.89 2.84
N GLY A 179 7.61 8.83 3.07
CA GLY A 179 8.00 9.26 4.41
C GLY A 179 8.13 10.77 4.49
N LYS A 180 8.52 11.25 5.67
CA LYS A 180 8.82 12.66 5.83
C LYS A 180 10.12 13.02 5.10
N GLU A 181 10.19 14.23 4.56
CA GLU A 181 11.41 14.78 3.97
C GLU A 181 12.62 14.57 4.89
N GLY A 182 13.70 14.03 4.33
CA GLY A 182 14.93 13.72 5.05
C GLY A 182 14.95 12.37 5.78
N MET A 183 13.85 11.62 5.82
CA MET A 183 13.80 10.29 6.45
C MET A 183 14.78 9.30 5.80
N PHE A 184 14.95 9.42 4.51
CA PHE A 184 15.74 8.49 3.69
C PHE A 184 17.11 9.01 3.27
N ASP A 185 17.53 10.20 3.73
CA ASP A 185 18.79 10.88 3.32
C ASP A 185 20.06 10.03 3.50
N LYS A 186 20.04 9.08 4.43
CA LYS A 186 21.19 8.22 4.71
C LYS A 186 21.25 6.98 3.84
N LEU A 187 20.16 6.66 3.14
CA LEU A 187 20.07 5.49 2.27
C LEU A 187 20.69 5.78 0.90
N LYS A 188 21.24 4.73 0.30
CA LYS A 188 21.75 4.74 -1.07
C LYS A 188 21.20 3.56 -1.84
N VAL A 189 21.03 3.72 -3.12
CA VAL A 189 20.67 2.62 -4.04
C VAL A 189 21.68 1.46 -3.88
N GLY A 190 21.14 0.28 -3.65
CA GLY A 190 21.89 -0.96 -3.40
C GLY A 190 22.12 -1.28 -1.92
N ASP A 191 21.86 -0.36 -0.99
CA ASP A 191 21.91 -0.65 0.45
C ASP A 191 20.80 -1.65 0.81
N THR A 192 21.00 -2.41 1.89
CA THR A 192 19.91 -3.16 2.53
C THR A 192 19.30 -2.29 3.60
N ALA A 193 17.98 -2.12 3.55
CA ALA A 193 17.22 -1.33 4.51
C ALA A 193 16.01 -2.11 5.02
N THR A 194 15.57 -1.76 6.23
CA THR A 194 14.31 -2.21 6.81
C THR A 194 13.44 -0.99 7.05
N VAL A 195 12.32 -0.91 6.33
CA VAL A 195 11.34 0.16 6.50
C VAL A 195 10.31 -0.29 7.52
N ILE A 196 10.02 0.58 8.49
CA ILE A 196 8.90 0.44 9.43
C ILE A 196 7.75 1.22 8.83
N TYR A 197 6.57 0.61 8.69
CA TYR A 197 5.45 1.20 7.96
C TYR A 197 4.12 1.03 8.68
N GLU A 198 3.14 1.83 8.26
CA GLU A 198 1.72 1.74 8.60
C GLU A 198 0.91 1.42 7.34
N GLY A 199 -0.22 0.73 7.51
CA GLY A 199 -1.08 0.27 6.42
C GLY A 199 -0.68 -1.12 5.91
N THR A 200 -1.12 -1.45 4.70
CA THR A 200 -0.95 -2.76 4.06
C THR A 200 0.06 -2.71 2.93
N LEU A 201 0.72 -3.84 2.64
CA LEU A 201 1.64 -3.95 1.50
C LEU A 201 0.92 -4.06 0.14
N THR A 202 -0.40 -4.23 0.13
CA THR A 202 -1.21 -4.26 -1.10
C THR A 202 -1.39 -2.89 -1.73
N ASN A 203 -1.15 -1.82 -0.98
CA ASN A 203 -1.25 -0.46 -1.48
C ASN A 203 -0.09 -0.10 -2.41
N LYS A 204 -0.38 0.71 -3.43
CA LYS A 204 0.64 1.21 -4.37
C LYS A 204 1.69 2.08 -3.68
N THR A 205 1.29 2.78 -2.63
CA THR A 205 2.15 3.63 -1.81
C THR A 205 1.84 3.37 -0.34
N ILE A 206 2.88 3.19 0.46
CA ILE A 206 2.79 2.78 1.86
C ILE A 206 3.45 3.87 2.70
N THR A 207 2.86 4.19 3.87
CA THR A 207 3.43 5.22 4.74
C THR A 207 4.57 4.66 5.58
N ALA A 208 5.79 5.17 5.36
CA ALA A 208 6.94 4.89 6.22
C ALA A 208 6.88 5.76 7.48
N ILE A 209 7.10 5.12 8.63
CA ILE A 209 7.22 5.80 9.93
C ILE A 209 8.64 5.74 10.49
N GLY A 210 9.52 4.95 9.88
CA GLY A 210 10.93 4.86 10.24
C GLY A 210 11.73 3.95 9.34
N VAL A 211 13.06 4.01 9.45
CA VAL A 211 14.02 3.15 8.74
C VAL A 211 15.10 2.70 9.70
N LYS A 212 15.49 1.40 9.58
CA LYS A 212 16.60 0.77 10.33
C LYS A 212 17.69 0.31 9.39
#